data_d93bc5d69d794eaacfba3309040fd964
#
_entry.id   d93bc5d69d794eaacfba3309040fd964
#
_cell.length_a   1.000
_cell.length_b   1.000
_cell.length_c   1.000
_cell.angle_alpha   90.00
_cell.angle_beta   90.00
_cell.angle_gamma   90.00
#
_symmetry.space_group_name_H-M   'P 1'
#
loop_
_entity.id
_entity.type
_entity.pdbx_description
1 polymer ?
#
loop_
_entity_poly.entity_id
_entity_poly.type
_entity_poly.pdbx_seq_one_letter_code
_entity_poly.pdbx_strand_id
1 'polypeptide(L)'
;MMAVAVILLLLALAGLLAAVGSLIFPPIARKLGARGRLGGFVRGLAAGLVLLVLAGMIAPTQPGTDAAPTSEATAPAPVGPPASVEAAAPAQPAGHPLPVRLRSLKPFERQGRLRITAELLPTGDQQAVTQADLAATVMAACEQLAAEKSAQVVTVKLLCQQAANSYGELQLAYAVYIPDGKGIDGKTPGPVWQTLDAAPRGFSPQELQYLRLWAELRGQFQTPDGLTDEPRLKAAIARRMGIKDGSLKPHLNLRMPVQPVRVEGKLEISATRQ
;
A
#
# COMPACT_ATOMS: atom_id res chain seq x y z
N MET A 1 20.46 -40.60 -0.12
CA MET A 1 20.48 -39.30 -0.78
C MET A 1 19.35 -38.36 -0.29
N MET A 2 18.09 -38.84 -0.09
CA MET A 2 17.00 -38.01 0.42
C MET A 2 17.30 -37.29 1.77
N ALA A 3 17.92 -37.96 2.72
CA ALA A 3 18.24 -37.40 4.01
C ALA A 3 19.18 -36.16 3.92
N VAL A 4 20.17 -36.23 3.01
CA VAL A 4 21.12 -35.11 2.81
C VAL A 4 20.41 -33.90 2.18
N ALA A 5 19.51 -34.10 1.21
CA ALA A 5 18.71 -33.03 0.61
C ALA A 5 17.81 -32.33 1.64
N VAL A 6 17.18 -33.10 2.53
CA VAL A 6 16.34 -32.54 3.61
C VAL A 6 17.18 -31.73 4.60
N ILE A 7 18.36 -32.20 4.97
CA ILE A 7 19.26 -31.47 5.88
C ILE A 7 19.71 -30.14 5.24
N LEU A 8 20.08 -30.17 3.95
CA LEU A 8 20.50 -28.95 3.23
C LEU A 8 19.34 -27.95 3.13
N LEU A 9 18.11 -28.42 2.89
CA LEU A 9 16.93 -27.56 2.85
C LEU A 9 16.65 -26.89 4.20
N LEU A 10 16.76 -27.66 5.29
CA LEU A 10 16.58 -27.10 6.65
C LEU A 10 17.66 -26.08 7.00
N LEU A 11 18.91 -26.31 6.61
CA LEU A 11 19.99 -25.34 6.80
C LEU A 11 19.80 -24.06 5.98
N ALA A 12 19.31 -24.18 4.73
CA ALA A 12 18.97 -23.05 3.89
C ALA A 12 17.85 -22.22 4.51
N LEU A 13 16.80 -22.86 5.05
CA LEU A 13 15.70 -22.20 5.73
C LEU A 13 16.18 -21.48 7.01
N ALA A 14 17.04 -22.10 7.80
CA ALA A 14 17.63 -21.48 8.98
C ALA A 14 18.48 -20.25 8.62
N GLY A 15 19.25 -20.30 7.53
CA GLY A 15 20.00 -19.16 7.00
C GLY A 15 19.09 -18.00 6.58
N LEU A 16 17.97 -18.29 5.92
CA LEU A 16 16.98 -17.30 5.52
C LEU A 16 16.30 -16.64 6.73
N LEU A 17 15.94 -17.43 7.74
CA LEU A 17 15.36 -16.92 8.99
C LEU A 17 16.35 -16.05 9.76
N ALA A 18 17.63 -16.41 9.77
CA ALA A 18 18.69 -15.59 10.38
C ALA A 18 18.89 -14.27 9.63
N ALA A 19 18.78 -14.27 8.28
CA ALA A 19 18.84 -13.06 7.48
C ALA A 19 17.69 -12.09 7.79
N VAL A 20 16.45 -12.58 7.84
CA VAL A 20 15.27 -11.78 8.22
C VAL A 20 15.37 -11.31 9.67
N GLY A 21 15.78 -12.20 10.60
CA GLY A 21 15.97 -11.86 12.00
C GLY A 21 17.03 -10.76 12.23
N SER A 22 18.09 -10.71 11.40
CA SER A 22 19.12 -9.68 11.50
C SER A 22 18.63 -8.29 11.09
N LEU A 23 17.57 -8.22 10.27
CA LEU A 23 16.93 -6.95 9.86
C LEU A 23 16.08 -6.37 11.00
N ILE A 24 15.41 -7.25 11.75
CA ILE A 24 14.48 -6.89 12.82
C ILE A 24 15.22 -6.67 14.15
N PHE A 25 16.19 -7.53 14.45
CA PHE A 25 16.92 -7.53 15.72
C PHE A 25 18.42 -7.24 15.52
N PRO A 26 18.88 -5.99 15.75
CA PRO A 26 20.28 -5.58 15.62
C PRO A 26 21.33 -6.46 16.34
N PRO A 27 21.04 -7.03 17.53
CA PRO A 27 22.01 -7.90 18.21
C PRO A 27 22.36 -9.16 17.42
N ILE A 28 21.44 -9.69 16.60
CA ILE A 28 21.70 -10.87 15.76
C ILE A 28 22.69 -10.53 14.64
N ALA A 29 22.57 -9.36 14.03
CA ALA A 29 23.49 -8.90 12.99
C ALA A 29 24.95 -8.80 13.49
N ARG A 30 25.18 -8.36 14.74
CA ARG A 30 26.50 -8.29 15.36
C ARG A 30 27.12 -9.66 15.59
N LYS A 31 26.34 -10.65 16.03
CA LYS A 31 26.80 -12.05 16.18
C LYS A 31 27.22 -12.70 14.87
N LEU A 32 26.61 -12.27 13.74
CA LEU A 32 26.98 -12.70 12.38
C LEU A 32 28.22 -11.96 11.82
N GLY A 33 28.91 -11.16 12.65
CA GLY A 33 30.12 -10.44 12.26
C GLY A 33 29.89 -9.30 11.26
N ALA A 34 28.68 -8.75 11.21
CA ALA A 34 28.31 -7.64 10.32
C ALA A 34 28.39 -6.30 11.06
N ARG A 35 28.94 -5.29 10.39
CA ARG A 35 29.01 -3.90 10.92
C ARG A 35 27.70 -3.12 10.74
N GLY A 36 26.56 -3.81 10.58
CA GLY A 36 25.23 -3.20 10.44
C GLY A 36 24.17 -4.20 9.99
N ARG A 37 22.90 -3.77 10.01
CA ARG A 37 21.73 -4.59 9.62
C ARG A 37 21.84 -5.14 8.20
N LEU A 38 22.27 -4.30 7.26
CA LEU A 38 22.39 -4.66 5.86
C LEU A 38 23.47 -5.72 5.61
N GLY A 39 24.63 -5.63 6.31
CA GLY A 39 25.70 -6.61 6.20
C GLY A 39 25.31 -7.99 6.72
N GLY A 40 24.52 -8.08 7.78
CA GLY A 40 23.98 -9.34 8.30
C GLY A 40 22.99 -9.99 7.34
N PHE A 41 22.12 -9.17 6.75
CA PHE A 41 21.13 -9.61 5.76
C PHE A 41 21.82 -10.18 4.49
N VAL A 42 22.79 -9.45 3.91
CA VAL A 42 23.49 -9.89 2.71
C VAL A 42 24.27 -11.20 2.92
N ARG A 43 24.94 -11.34 4.07
CA ARG A 43 25.67 -12.59 4.40
C ARG A 43 24.73 -13.77 4.60
N GLY A 44 23.61 -13.58 5.31
CA GLY A 44 22.61 -14.63 5.53
C GLY A 44 21.94 -15.06 4.22
N LEU A 45 21.62 -14.12 3.35
CA LEU A 45 21.03 -14.38 2.03
C LEU A 45 21.99 -15.14 1.13
N ALA A 46 23.25 -14.74 1.06
CA ALA A 46 24.28 -15.40 0.25
C ALA A 46 24.51 -16.85 0.69
N ALA A 47 24.63 -17.10 2.00
CA ALA A 47 24.77 -18.45 2.54
C ALA A 47 23.54 -19.33 2.25
N GLY A 48 22.32 -18.79 2.41
CA GLY A 48 21.07 -19.48 2.09
C GLY A 48 20.95 -19.85 0.62
N LEU A 49 21.34 -18.94 -0.29
CA LEU A 49 21.28 -19.16 -1.74
C LEU A 49 22.26 -20.27 -2.18
N VAL A 50 23.49 -20.28 -1.66
CA VAL A 50 24.47 -21.31 -1.96
C VAL A 50 23.97 -22.70 -1.53
N LEU A 51 23.39 -22.80 -0.34
CA LEU A 51 22.84 -24.07 0.16
C LEU A 51 21.64 -24.53 -0.67
N LEU A 52 20.80 -23.62 -1.15
CA LEU A 52 19.65 -23.95 -1.98
C LEU A 52 20.06 -24.47 -3.38
N VAL A 53 21.11 -23.90 -3.99
CA VAL A 53 21.68 -24.39 -5.25
C VAL A 53 22.28 -25.78 -5.07
N LEU A 54 22.99 -26.04 -3.98
CA LEU A 54 23.56 -27.35 -3.68
C LEU A 54 22.46 -28.40 -3.45
N ALA A 55 21.37 -28.03 -2.76
CA ALA A 55 20.22 -28.92 -2.58
C ALA A 55 19.52 -29.27 -3.90
N GLY A 56 19.41 -28.30 -4.81
CA GLY A 56 18.83 -28.50 -6.15
C GLY A 56 19.64 -29.44 -7.06
N MET A 57 20.97 -29.45 -6.91
CA MET A 57 21.86 -30.35 -7.68
C MET A 57 21.80 -31.80 -7.20
N ILE A 58 21.35 -32.05 -5.98
CA ILE A 58 21.29 -33.38 -5.37
C ILE A 58 19.87 -34.02 -5.50
N ALA A 59 18.87 -33.23 -5.83
CA ALA A 59 17.50 -33.73 -6.00
C ALA A 59 17.40 -34.63 -7.25
N PRO A 60 16.93 -35.88 -7.12
CA PRO A 60 16.71 -36.74 -8.28
C PRO A 60 15.59 -36.18 -9.15
N THR A 61 15.85 -36.02 -10.43
CA THR A 61 14.83 -35.74 -11.45
C THR A 61 13.84 -36.93 -11.45
N GLN A 62 12.61 -36.68 -11.05
CA GLN A 62 11.53 -37.69 -11.23
C GLN A 62 11.26 -37.82 -12.72
N PRO A 63 11.28 -39.06 -13.27
CA PRO A 63 10.83 -39.30 -14.64
C PRO A 63 9.32 -39.08 -14.69
N GLY A 64 8.87 -38.35 -15.70
CA GLY A 64 7.47 -38.04 -15.96
C GLY A 64 6.61 -39.31 -16.00
N THR A 65 5.52 -39.26 -15.28
CA THR A 65 4.49 -40.29 -15.38
C THR A 65 3.48 -39.84 -16.44
N ASP A 66 3.68 -40.30 -17.66
CA ASP A 66 2.64 -40.39 -18.66
C ASP A 66 1.65 -41.46 -18.24
N ALA A 67 0.43 -41.09 -17.94
CA ALA A 67 -0.71 -42.01 -17.98
C ALA A 67 -2.00 -41.22 -18.11
N ALA A 68 -2.48 -41.10 -19.34
CA ALA A 68 -3.89 -40.91 -19.58
C ALA A 68 -4.62 -42.26 -19.43
N PRO A 69 -5.82 -42.29 -18.91
CA PRO A 69 -6.84 -43.15 -19.48
C PRO A 69 -8.06 -42.35 -19.97
N THR A 70 -8.32 -42.52 -21.22
CA THR A 70 -9.59 -42.32 -21.90
C THR A 70 -10.71 -43.00 -21.12
N SER A 71 -11.71 -42.26 -20.70
CA SER A 71 -12.99 -42.80 -20.26
C SER A 71 -14.10 -42.19 -21.11
N GLU A 72 -14.58 -42.99 -22.00
CA GLU A 72 -15.75 -42.81 -22.83
C GLU A 72 -16.98 -42.91 -21.92
N ALA A 73 -17.78 -41.85 -21.82
CA ALA A 73 -19.09 -41.89 -21.17
C ALA A 73 -20.09 -41.03 -21.96
N THR A 74 -20.92 -41.75 -22.68
CA THR A 74 -22.34 -41.57 -23.05
C THR A 74 -22.93 -40.15 -22.82
N ALA A 75 -23.31 -39.54 -23.93
CA ALA A 75 -24.10 -38.31 -24.00
C ALA A 75 -25.52 -38.50 -23.48
N PRO A 76 -26.04 -37.68 -22.59
CA PRO A 76 -27.46 -37.41 -22.38
C PRO A 76 -27.94 -36.26 -23.25
N ALA A 77 -29.20 -36.33 -23.64
CA ALA A 77 -29.94 -35.48 -24.55
C ALA A 77 -29.94 -33.97 -24.16
N PRO A 78 -30.17 -33.05 -25.11
CA PRO A 78 -30.15 -31.60 -24.88
C PRO A 78 -31.36 -31.15 -24.09
N VAL A 79 -31.13 -30.79 -22.86
CA VAL A 79 -32.07 -29.96 -22.06
C VAL A 79 -31.91 -28.53 -22.52
N GLY A 80 -33.00 -27.88 -22.92
CA GLY A 80 -33.02 -26.52 -23.39
C GLY A 80 -32.40 -25.54 -22.39
N PRO A 81 -31.85 -24.41 -22.88
CA PRO A 81 -31.14 -23.47 -22.02
C PRO A 81 -32.09 -22.87 -20.95
N PRO A 82 -31.71 -22.94 -19.66
CA PRO A 82 -32.42 -22.15 -18.67
C PRO A 82 -32.21 -20.68 -19.01
N ALA A 83 -33.31 -19.93 -19.01
CA ALA A 83 -33.27 -18.49 -19.14
C ALA A 83 -32.23 -17.93 -18.17
N SER A 84 -31.12 -17.38 -18.72
CA SER A 84 -30.12 -16.64 -17.94
C SER A 84 -30.84 -15.49 -17.25
N VAL A 85 -31.13 -15.65 -15.99
CA VAL A 85 -31.41 -14.51 -15.10
C VAL A 85 -30.09 -13.78 -14.99
N GLU A 86 -29.95 -12.71 -15.77
CA GLU A 86 -28.84 -11.77 -15.69
C GLU A 86 -28.84 -11.23 -14.25
N ALA A 87 -27.99 -11.84 -13.43
CA ALA A 87 -27.78 -11.37 -12.07
C ALA A 87 -27.27 -9.93 -12.16
N ALA A 88 -28.14 -8.99 -11.78
CA ALA A 88 -27.77 -7.58 -11.75
C ALA A 88 -26.46 -7.44 -10.98
N ALA A 89 -25.40 -6.97 -11.64
CA ALA A 89 -24.11 -6.73 -11.00
C ALA A 89 -24.35 -5.85 -9.76
N PRO A 90 -23.74 -6.17 -8.61
CA PRO A 90 -23.94 -5.39 -7.39
C PRO A 90 -23.62 -3.93 -7.69
N ALA A 91 -24.57 -3.03 -7.37
CA ALA A 91 -24.44 -1.62 -7.63
C ALA A 91 -23.15 -1.09 -6.97
N GLN A 92 -22.25 -0.50 -7.77
CA GLN A 92 -21.04 0.10 -7.25
C GLN A 92 -21.40 1.20 -6.25
N PRO A 93 -20.72 1.28 -5.09
CA PRO A 93 -20.95 2.36 -4.15
C PRO A 93 -20.68 3.70 -4.83
N ALA A 94 -21.53 4.70 -4.59
CA ALA A 94 -21.34 6.05 -5.08
C ALA A 94 -20.45 6.83 -4.10
N GLY A 95 -19.58 7.71 -4.62
CA GLY A 95 -18.77 8.61 -3.82
C GLY A 95 -18.73 10.01 -4.43
N HIS A 96 -18.72 11.03 -3.58
CA HIS A 96 -18.67 12.43 -3.96
C HIS A 96 -17.25 12.99 -3.77
N PRO A 97 -16.58 13.48 -4.84
CA PRO A 97 -15.26 14.04 -4.71
C PRO A 97 -15.23 15.25 -3.76
N LEU A 98 -14.27 15.27 -2.86
CA LEU A 98 -14.04 16.40 -1.97
C LEU A 98 -13.39 17.55 -2.73
N PRO A 99 -13.70 18.81 -2.39
CA PRO A 99 -12.91 19.94 -2.86
C PRO A 99 -11.50 19.84 -2.29
N VAL A 100 -10.49 20.01 -3.15
CA VAL A 100 -9.09 19.85 -2.78
C VAL A 100 -8.22 21.00 -3.27
N ARG A 101 -7.09 21.19 -2.60
CA ARG A 101 -6.01 22.06 -3.04
C ARG A 101 -4.83 21.23 -3.51
N LEU A 102 -4.28 21.57 -4.65
CA LEU A 102 -3.03 21.00 -5.14
C LEU A 102 -1.85 21.48 -4.30
N ARG A 103 -1.17 20.58 -3.61
CA ARG A 103 0.04 20.86 -2.81
C ARG A 103 1.30 20.75 -3.66
N SER A 104 1.42 19.68 -4.43
CA SER A 104 2.54 19.47 -5.33
C SER A 104 2.11 18.70 -6.56
N LEU A 105 2.78 18.98 -7.69
CA LEU A 105 2.64 18.27 -8.94
C LEU A 105 4.04 18.02 -9.50
N LYS A 106 4.42 16.76 -9.63
CA LYS A 106 5.76 16.36 -10.10
C LYS A 106 5.63 15.50 -11.36
N PRO A 107 5.74 16.11 -12.55
CA PRO A 107 5.86 15.35 -13.78
C PRO A 107 7.28 14.80 -13.92
N PHE A 108 7.40 13.58 -14.44
CA PHE A 108 8.69 12.99 -14.81
C PHE A 108 8.48 11.95 -15.91
N GLU A 109 9.47 11.78 -16.76
CA GLU A 109 9.46 10.79 -17.80
C GLU A 109 10.31 9.57 -17.39
N ARG A 110 9.76 8.38 -17.60
CA ARG A 110 10.49 7.13 -17.38
C ARG A 110 10.05 6.09 -18.40
N GLN A 111 11.00 5.50 -19.11
CA GLN A 111 10.75 4.48 -20.13
C GLN A 111 9.81 4.98 -21.25
N GLY A 112 9.96 6.26 -21.69
CA GLY A 112 9.11 6.86 -22.70
C GLY A 112 7.67 7.11 -22.27
N ARG A 113 7.40 7.10 -20.96
CA ARG A 113 6.05 7.35 -20.40
C ARG A 113 6.07 8.58 -19.51
N LEU A 114 5.19 9.53 -19.80
CA LEU A 114 4.94 10.65 -18.90
C LEU A 114 4.19 10.16 -17.67
N ARG A 115 4.80 10.37 -16.52
CA ARG A 115 4.25 10.04 -15.21
C ARG A 115 4.04 11.30 -14.41
N ILE A 116 2.97 11.34 -13.64
CA ILE A 116 2.65 12.45 -12.75
C ILE A 116 2.45 11.92 -11.34
N THR A 117 3.06 12.59 -10.37
CA THR A 117 2.73 12.40 -8.96
C THR A 117 2.14 13.70 -8.44
N ALA A 118 0.91 13.64 -7.95
CA ALA A 118 0.21 14.77 -7.35
C ALA A 118 -0.07 14.52 -5.86
N GLU A 119 0.08 15.57 -5.06
CA GLU A 119 -0.31 15.60 -3.65
C GLU A 119 -1.43 16.61 -3.47
N LEU A 120 -2.55 16.14 -2.93
CA LEU A 120 -3.76 16.90 -2.72
C LEU A 120 -4.05 17.05 -1.22
N LEU A 121 -4.64 18.17 -0.85
CA LEU A 121 -5.09 18.46 0.50
C LEU A 121 -6.59 18.79 0.46
N PRO A 122 -7.45 18.11 1.24
CA PRO A 122 -8.86 18.49 1.34
C PRO A 122 -8.99 19.93 1.88
N THR A 123 -9.92 20.71 1.34
CA THR A 123 -10.17 22.09 1.77
C THR A 123 -11.44 22.23 2.62
N GLY A 124 -12.32 21.23 2.58
CA GLY A 124 -13.57 21.20 3.34
C GLY A 124 -13.50 20.45 4.66
N ASP A 125 -14.65 20.32 5.30
CA ASP A 125 -14.82 19.50 6.50
C ASP A 125 -14.64 18.01 6.16
N GLN A 126 -13.85 17.32 6.98
CA GLN A 126 -13.54 15.90 6.80
C GLN A 126 -14.37 14.99 7.74
N GLN A 127 -15.23 15.57 8.59
CA GLN A 127 -15.89 14.82 9.67
C GLN A 127 -16.90 13.78 9.15
N ALA A 128 -17.63 14.12 8.08
CA ALA A 128 -18.65 13.25 7.49
C ALA A 128 -18.16 12.49 6.25
N VAL A 129 -16.84 12.52 5.97
CA VAL A 129 -16.28 11.93 4.76
C VAL A 129 -16.24 10.43 4.86
N THR A 130 -16.79 9.76 3.86
CA THR A 130 -16.82 8.30 3.74
C THR A 130 -15.60 7.76 2.98
N GLN A 131 -15.36 6.47 3.07
CA GLN A 131 -14.34 5.80 2.26
C GLN A 131 -14.60 5.96 0.75
N ALA A 132 -15.88 5.92 0.35
CA ALA A 132 -16.26 6.10 -1.04
C ALA A 132 -15.93 7.52 -1.55
N ASP A 133 -16.12 8.56 -0.72
CA ASP A 133 -15.78 9.94 -1.10
C ASP A 133 -14.26 10.14 -1.23
N LEU A 134 -13.49 9.53 -0.34
CA LEU A 134 -12.02 9.55 -0.42
C LEU A 134 -11.52 8.84 -1.69
N ALA A 135 -12.10 7.68 -2.02
CA ALA A 135 -11.79 6.95 -3.26
C ALA A 135 -12.20 7.76 -4.49
N ALA A 136 -13.42 8.30 -4.53
CA ALA A 136 -13.92 9.14 -5.61
C ALA A 136 -13.02 10.37 -5.85
N THR A 137 -12.50 10.98 -4.77
CA THR A 137 -11.61 12.14 -4.86
C THR A 137 -10.32 11.80 -5.61
N VAL A 138 -9.64 10.73 -5.22
CA VAL A 138 -8.36 10.35 -5.88
C VAL A 138 -8.59 9.80 -7.28
N MET A 139 -9.71 9.13 -7.54
CA MET A 139 -10.10 8.67 -8.87
C MET A 139 -10.33 9.84 -9.82
N ALA A 140 -11.20 10.79 -9.44
CA ALA A 140 -11.49 11.97 -10.23
C ALA A 140 -10.22 12.80 -10.51
N ALA A 141 -9.34 12.94 -9.51
CA ALA A 141 -8.07 13.64 -9.69
C ALA A 141 -7.12 12.91 -10.66
N CYS A 142 -7.04 11.60 -10.59
CA CYS A 142 -6.24 10.81 -11.52
C CYS A 142 -6.72 10.99 -12.97
N GLU A 143 -8.02 10.85 -13.21
CA GLU A 143 -8.63 10.97 -14.53
C GLU A 143 -8.46 12.39 -15.09
N GLN A 144 -8.73 13.42 -14.27
CA GLN A 144 -8.55 14.81 -14.66
C GLN A 144 -7.09 15.12 -15.04
N LEU A 145 -6.13 14.73 -14.18
CA LEU A 145 -4.71 14.99 -14.43
C LEU A 145 -4.18 14.19 -15.63
N ALA A 146 -4.65 12.95 -15.84
CA ALA A 146 -4.29 12.16 -16.99
C ALA A 146 -4.74 12.84 -18.29
N ALA A 147 -5.98 13.32 -18.34
CA ALA A 147 -6.54 14.01 -19.50
C ALA A 147 -5.85 15.35 -19.76
N GLU A 148 -5.71 16.21 -18.73
CA GLU A 148 -5.11 17.54 -18.85
C GLU A 148 -3.63 17.52 -19.27
N LYS A 149 -2.89 16.53 -18.82
CA LYS A 149 -1.43 16.44 -19.05
C LYS A 149 -1.04 15.35 -20.06
N SER A 150 -1.99 14.61 -20.61
CA SER A 150 -1.74 13.46 -21.49
C SER A 150 -0.79 12.42 -20.84
N ALA A 151 -0.94 12.23 -19.54
CA ALA A 151 -0.07 11.34 -18.76
C ALA A 151 -0.52 9.88 -18.88
N GLN A 152 0.46 8.97 -19.04
CA GLN A 152 0.23 7.53 -19.12
C GLN A 152 0.22 6.83 -17.76
N VAL A 153 0.76 7.48 -16.72
CA VAL A 153 0.71 6.98 -15.34
C VAL A 153 0.49 8.17 -14.41
N VAL A 154 -0.58 8.13 -13.63
CA VAL A 154 -0.89 9.17 -12.65
C VAL A 154 -0.95 8.55 -11.26
N THR A 155 -0.17 9.12 -10.35
CA THR A 155 -0.19 8.77 -8.93
C THR A 155 -0.75 9.94 -8.15
N VAL A 156 -1.82 9.72 -7.40
CA VAL A 156 -2.43 10.74 -6.54
C VAL A 156 -2.36 10.30 -5.08
N LYS A 157 -1.91 11.23 -4.24
CA LYS A 157 -1.91 11.09 -2.78
C LYS A 157 -2.85 12.15 -2.21
N LEU A 158 -3.92 11.74 -1.55
CA LEU A 158 -4.76 12.62 -0.77
C LEU A 158 -4.25 12.64 0.66
N LEU A 159 -3.69 13.78 1.09
CA LEU A 159 -3.04 13.93 2.38
C LEU A 159 -4.00 14.55 3.40
N CYS A 160 -3.84 14.22 4.69
CA CYS A 160 -4.51 14.95 5.75
C CYS A 160 -3.90 16.35 5.89
N GLN A 161 -4.72 17.42 5.77
CA GLN A 161 -4.26 18.81 5.76
C GLN A 161 -3.38 19.17 6.96
N GLN A 162 -3.69 18.66 8.14
CA GLN A 162 -3.00 19.06 9.37
C GLN A 162 -1.71 18.27 9.65
N ALA A 163 -1.61 17.05 9.14
CA ALA A 163 -0.45 16.21 9.32
C ALA A 163 0.59 16.35 8.20
N ALA A 164 0.26 17.06 7.13
CA ALA A 164 1.12 17.20 5.94
C ALA A 164 2.51 17.81 6.22
N ASN A 165 2.67 18.54 7.34
CA ASN A 165 3.92 19.21 7.70
C ASN A 165 4.72 18.53 8.82
N SER A 166 4.23 17.42 9.42
CA SER A 166 4.73 17.02 10.74
C SER A 166 5.05 15.55 10.92
N TYR A 167 4.42 14.70 10.18
CA TYR A 167 4.54 13.25 10.35
C TYR A 167 4.47 12.59 9.00
N GLY A 168 5.57 12.16 8.48
CA GLY A 168 5.54 11.45 7.22
C GLY A 168 4.11 11.39 6.65
N GLU A 169 3.88 11.77 5.50
CA GLU A 169 2.60 12.04 4.84
C GLU A 169 1.45 11.11 5.29
N LEU A 170 0.60 11.56 6.22
CA LEU A 170 -0.64 10.84 6.54
C LEU A 170 -1.56 10.92 5.32
N GLN A 171 -1.73 9.80 4.66
CA GLN A 171 -2.52 9.69 3.44
C GLN A 171 -3.92 9.19 3.78
N LEU A 172 -4.93 9.96 3.39
CA LEU A 172 -6.35 9.56 3.47
C LEU A 172 -6.73 8.60 2.35
N ALA A 173 -6.18 8.84 1.15
CA ALA A 173 -6.36 7.95 0.01
C ALA A 173 -5.12 7.99 -0.91
N TYR A 174 -4.99 6.96 -1.71
CA TYR A 174 -3.90 6.80 -2.67
C TYR A 174 -4.40 6.07 -3.90
N ALA A 175 -4.02 6.54 -5.08
CA ALA A 175 -4.35 5.86 -6.32
C ALA A 175 -3.17 5.88 -7.29
N VAL A 176 -3.06 4.80 -8.06
CA VAL A 176 -2.21 4.70 -9.26
C VAL A 176 -3.11 4.33 -10.43
N TYR A 177 -3.22 5.23 -11.40
CA TYR A 177 -4.08 5.15 -12.56
C TYR A 177 -3.25 5.05 -13.84
N ILE A 178 -3.62 4.11 -14.71
CA ILE A 178 -2.93 3.81 -15.96
C ILE A 178 -3.97 3.70 -17.06
N PRO A 179 -4.37 4.85 -17.70
CA PRO A 179 -5.51 4.90 -18.61
C PRO A 179 -5.41 3.97 -19.82
N ASP A 180 -4.21 3.66 -20.27
CA ASP A 180 -3.99 2.79 -21.43
C ASP A 180 -3.89 1.29 -21.08
N GLY A 181 -3.97 0.92 -19.82
CA GLY A 181 -3.90 -0.47 -19.37
C GLY A 181 -2.57 -1.20 -19.66
N LYS A 182 -1.52 -0.47 -20.07
CA LYS A 182 -0.22 -1.09 -20.44
C LYS A 182 0.74 -1.27 -19.26
N GLY A 183 0.22 -1.19 -18.04
CA GLY A 183 1.02 -1.28 -16.83
C GLY A 183 1.98 -0.10 -16.63
N ILE A 184 2.69 -0.11 -15.51
CA ILE A 184 3.61 0.99 -15.17
C ILE A 184 4.78 1.08 -16.15
N ASP A 185 5.28 -0.06 -16.64
CA ASP A 185 6.41 -0.14 -17.57
C ASP A 185 6.03 0.11 -19.04
N GLY A 186 4.73 0.15 -19.36
CA GLY A 186 4.21 0.30 -20.72
C GLY A 186 4.30 -0.95 -21.58
N LYS A 187 4.67 -2.09 -21.01
CA LYS A 187 4.91 -3.36 -21.72
C LYS A 187 4.00 -4.48 -21.23
N THR A 188 3.73 -4.48 -19.95
CA THR A 188 2.96 -5.55 -19.30
C THR A 188 1.51 -5.10 -19.13
N PRO A 189 0.53 -5.71 -19.83
CA PRO A 189 -0.88 -5.39 -19.62
C PRO A 189 -1.26 -5.53 -18.16
N GLY A 190 -2.07 -4.60 -17.67
CA GLY A 190 -2.49 -4.56 -16.27
C GLY A 190 -3.80 -3.80 -16.09
N PRO A 191 -4.35 -3.79 -14.87
CA PRO A 191 -5.58 -3.07 -14.59
C PRO A 191 -5.36 -1.56 -14.74
N VAL A 192 -6.42 -0.86 -15.16
CA VAL A 192 -6.44 0.61 -15.27
C VAL A 192 -6.17 1.27 -13.90
N TRP A 193 -6.78 0.74 -12.85
CA TRP A 193 -6.50 1.08 -11.46
C TRP A 193 -5.49 0.08 -10.88
N GLN A 194 -4.20 0.40 -10.96
CA GLN A 194 -3.13 -0.46 -10.43
C GLN A 194 -3.17 -0.54 -8.90
N THR A 195 -3.53 0.56 -8.26
CA THR A 195 -3.72 0.66 -6.81
C THR A 195 -4.83 1.67 -6.55
N LEU A 196 -5.74 1.34 -5.67
CA LEU A 196 -6.74 2.24 -5.14
C LEU A 196 -6.98 1.90 -3.68
N ASP A 197 -6.49 2.78 -2.79
CA ASP A 197 -6.59 2.62 -1.36
C ASP A 197 -7.28 3.85 -0.74
N ALA A 198 -8.15 3.64 0.23
CA ALA A 198 -8.78 4.72 0.98
C ALA A 198 -8.92 4.37 2.46
N ALA A 199 -8.83 5.38 3.32
CA ALA A 199 -9.15 5.26 4.74
C ALA A 199 -10.66 4.98 4.92
N PRO A 200 -11.08 4.28 5.98
CA PRO A 200 -12.50 3.98 6.20
C PRO A 200 -13.38 5.23 6.34
N ARG A 201 -12.79 6.34 6.79
CA ARG A 201 -13.45 7.64 6.98
C ARG A 201 -12.41 8.76 7.06
N GLY A 202 -12.85 10.00 7.04
CA GLY A 202 -12.04 11.16 7.41
C GLY A 202 -11.70 11.21 8.90
N PHE A 203 -10.96 12.24 9.29
CA PHE A 203 -10.58 12.46 10.69
C PHE A 203 -11.63 13.32 11.42
N SER A 204 -11.95 12.97 12.66
CA SER A 204 -12.74 13.80 13.53
C SER A 204 -11.96 15.06 13.99
N PRO A 205 -12.64 16.13 14.44
CA PRO A 205 -11.96 17.31 14.96
C PRO A 205 -11.00 17.02 16.11
N GLN A 206 -11.34 16.06 16.97
CA GLN A 206 -10.47 15.63 18.07
C GLN A 206 -9.20 14.93 17.54
N GLU A 207 -9.33 14.06 16.54
CA GLU A 207 -8.18 13.41 15.91
C GLU A 207 -7.28 14.43 15.22
N LEU A 208 -7.86 15.42 14.52
CA LEU A 208 -7.10 16.51 13.91
C LEU A 208 -6.37 17.37 14.95
N GLN A 209 -7.03 17.66 16.09
CA GLN A 209 -6.39 18.36 17.20
C GLN A 209 -5.24 17.54 17.80
N TYR A 210 -5.44 16.23 17.98
CA TYR A 210 -4.39 15.31 18.45
C TYR A 210 -3.18 15.32 17.51
N LEU A 211 -3.40 15.22 16.21
CA LEU A 211 -2.33 15.27 15.22
C LEU A 211 -1.56 16.58 15.21
N ARG A 212 -2.27 17.71 15.41
CA ARG A 212 -1.64 19.04 15.54
C ARG A 212 -0.74 19.10 16.76
N LEU A 213 -1.25 18.67 17.92
CA LEU A 213 -0.48 18.66 19.17
C LEU A 213 0.69 17.69 19.11
N TRP A 214 0.53 16.56 18.46
CA TRP A 214 1.63 15.64 18.21
C TRP A 214 2.76 16.33 17.45
N ALA A 215 2.44 17.02 16.39
CA ALA A 215 3.40 17.77 15.58
C ALA A 215 4.12 18.86 16.38
N GLU A 216 3.36 19.62 17.16
CA GLU A 216 3.86 20.72 17.98
C GLU A 216 4.80 20.21 19.10
N LEU A 217 4.42 19.13 19.77
CA LEU A 217 5.10 18.67 20.97
C LEU A 217 6.23 17.65 20.72
N ARG A 218 6.21 16.96 19.58
CA ARG A 218 7.15 15.86 19.30
C ARG A 218 8.61 16.20 19.57
N GLY A 219 9.06 17.40 19.20
CA GLY A 219 10.44 17.84 19.39
C GLY A 219 10.88 17.91 20.87
N GLN A 220 9.92 18.06 21.79
CA GLN A 220 10.18 18.14 23.24
C GLN A 220 10.30 16.75 23.88
N PHE A 221 9.91 15.69 23.17
CA PHE A 221 9.91 14.31 23.66
C PHE A 221 10.85 13.42 22.84
N GLN A 222 11.94 13.99 22.34
CA GLN A 222 13.00 13.19 21.71
C GLN A 222 13.91 12.60 22.76
N THR A 223 14.26 11.33 22.57
CA THR A 223 15.27 10.62 23.36
C THR A 223 16.67 10.97 22.84
N PRO A 224 17.76 10.76 23.63
CA PRO A 224 19.13 11.08 23.21
C PRO A 224 19.58 10.42 21.91
N ASP A 225 18.97 9.29 21.54
CA ASP A 225 19.21 8.56 20.30
C ASP A 225 18.34 9.05 19.13
N GLY A 226 17.61 10.17 19.29
CA GLY A 226 16.83 10.83 18.26
C GLY A 226 15.46 10.19 17.99
N LEU A 227 15.05 9.20 18.78
CA LEU A 227 13.71 8.62 18.72
C LEU A 227 12.70 9.49 19.48
N THR A 228 11.43 9.28 19.27
CA THR A 228 10.36 9.93 20.02
C THR A 228 9.93 9.03 21.19
N ASP A 229 9.91 9.58 22.40
CA ASP A 229 9.28 8.94 23.58
C ASP A 229 7.75 9.04 23.43
N GLU A 230 7.19 8.14 22.63
CA GLU A 230 5.76 8.15 22.30
C GLU A 230 4.85 8.04 23.55
N PRO A 231 5.13 7.20 24.57
CA PRO A 231 4.28 7.12 25.75
C PRO A 231 4.16 8.48 26.46
N ARG A 232 5.29 9.17 26.69
CA ARG A 232 5.28 10.47 27.33
C ARG A 232 4.62 11.55 26.49
N LEU A 233 4.86 11.54 25.18
CA LEU A 233 4.21 12.44 24.24
C LEU A 233 2.70 12.23 24.22
N LYS A 234 2.21 10.99 24.14
CA LYS A 234 0.77 10.66 24.18
C LYS A 234 0.12 11.15 25.47
N ALA A 235 0.75 10.91 26.61
CA ALA A 235 0.25 11.39 27.90
C ALA A 235 0.22 12.94 27.99
N ALA A 236 1.21 13.64 27.43
CA ALA A 236 1.22 15.09 27.36
C ALA A 236 0.10 15.66 26.47
N ILE A 237 -0.14 15.03 25.32
CA ILE A 237 -1.23 15.39 24.40
C ILE A 237 -2.58 15.17 25.09
N ALA A 238 -2.80 14.01 25.69
CA ALA A 238 -4.05 13.68 26.39
C ALA A 238 -4.36 14.73 27.48
N ARG A 239 -3.35 15.10 28.26
CA ARG A 239 -3.45 16.14 29.30
C ARG A 239 -3.83 17.49 28.72
N ARG A 240 -3.20 17.92 27.60
CA ARG A 240 -3.48 19.20 26.93
C ARG A 240 -4.86 19.24 26.28
N MET A 241 -5.38 18.09 25.87
CA MET A 241 -6.74 17.94 25.33
C MET A 241 -7.82 17.74 26.41
N GLY A 242 -7.46 17.56 27.68
CA GLY A 242 -8.39 17.26 28.76
C GLY A 242 -9.08 15.90 28.63
N ILE A 243 -8.42 14.92 28.00
CA ILE A 243 -8.94 13.56 27.79
C ILE A 243 -8.11 12.53 28.57
N LYS A 244 -8.72 11.36 28.81
CA LYS A 244 -7.98 10.25 29.42
C LYS A 244 -6.92 9.71 28.44
N ASP A 245 -5.73 9.44 28.95
CA ASP A 245 -4.66 8.83 28.16
C ASP A 245 -5.11 7.50 27.52
N GLY A 246 -4.79 7.32 26.23
CA GLY A 246 -5.22 6.17 25.45
C GLY A 246 -6.70 6.15 25.04
N SER A 247 -7.53 7.15 25.43
CA SER A 247 -8.94 7.22 25.03
C SER A 247 -9.11 7.57 23.55
N LEU A 248 -8.15 8.28 22.96
CA LEU A 248 -8.12 8.61 21.55
C LEU A 248 -6.99 7.83 20.85
N LYS A 249 -7.36 7.00 19.90
CA LYS A 249 -6.43 6.29 19.02
C LYS A 249 -6.71 6.75 17.60
N PRO A 250 -6.04 7.81 17.12
CA PRO A 250 -6.19 8.21 15.72
C PRO A 250 -5.81 7.04 14.83
N HIS A 251 -6.63 6.79 13.81
CA HIS A 251 -6.35 5.71 12.85
C HIS A 251 -5.27 6.16 11.86
N LEU A 252 -4.04 6.19 12.34
CA LEU A 252 -2.87 6.48 11.54
C LEU A 252 -2.61 5.30 10.60
N ASN A 253 -2.64 5.51 9.29
CA ASN A 253 -2.31 4.52 8.24
C ASN A 253 -3.31 3.37 7.99
N LEU A 254 -4.61 3.59 8.19
CA LEU A 254 -5.63 2.56 7.89
C LEU A 254 -6.19 2.66 6.46
N ARG A 255 -5.35 2.96 5.47
CA ARG A 255 -5.78 2.80 4.09
C ARG A 255 -5.93 1.32 3.78
N MET A 256 -7.06 0.96 3.19
CA MET A 256 -7.37 -0.38 2.73
C MET A 256 -7.62 -0.36 1.23
N PRO A 257 -7.27 -1.43 0.50
CA PRO A 257 -7.68 -1.57 -0.89
C PRO A 257 -9.19 -1.44 -1.02
N VAL A 258 -9.63 -0.67 -2.00
CA VAL A 258 -11.05 -0.50 -2.32
C VAL A 258 -11.29 -0.77 -3.80
N GLN A 259 -12.51 -1.19 -4.13
CA GLN A 259 -12.94 -1.29 -5.52
C GLN A 259 -13.22 0.11 -6.08
N PRO A 260 -13.05 0.33 -7.39
CA PRO A 260 -13.47 1.56 -8.03
C PRO A 260 -14.93 1.89 -7.70
N VAL A 261 -15.19 3.15 -7.35
CA VAL A 261 -16.52 3.64 -7.01
C VAL A 261 -17.10 4.42 -8.18
N ARG A 262 -18.43 4.60 -8.19
CA ARG A 262 -19.06 5.53 -9.11
C ARG A 262 -18.82 6.96 -8.60
N VAL A 263 -18.12 7.77 -9.38
CA VAL A 263 -17.83 9.17 -9.04
C VAL A 263 -19.08 10.01 -9.36
N GLU A 264 -19.65 10.65 -8.34
CA GLU A 264 -20.80 11.55 -8.50
C GLU A 264 -20.40 12.99 -8.19
N GLY A 265 -20.55 13.86 -9.17
CA GLY A 265 -20.13 15.25 -9.07
C GLY A 265 -18.78 15.54 -9.74
N LYS A 266 -18.36 16.79 -9.62
CA LYS A 266 -17.13 17.29 -10.23
C LYS A 266 -16.09 17.57 -9.15
N LEU A 267 -14.85 17.14 -9.39
CA LEU A 267 -13.73 17.50 -8.52
C LEU A 267 -13.32 18.96 -8.75
N GLU A 268 -13.20 19.70 -7.66
CA GLU A 268 -12.66 21.07 -7.66
C GLU A 268 -11.23 21.03 -7.13
N ILE A 269 -10.26 21.32 -8.00
CA ILE A 269 -8.85 21.45 -7.65
C ILE A 269 -8.49 22.94 -7.64
N SER A 270 -8.28 23.50 -6.46
CA SER A 270 -7.76 24.86 -6.34
C SER A 270 -6.23 24.86 -6.43
N ALA A 271 -5.68 25.84 -7.15
CA ALA A 271 -4.24 26.04 -7.20
C ALA A 271 -3.70 26.52 -5.83
N THR A 272 -2.49 26.10 -5.48
CA THR A 272 -1.79 26.67 -4.33
C THR A 272 -1.52 28.17 -4.61
N ARG A 273 -2.09 29.08 -3.82
CA ARG A 273 -1.57 30.45 -3.80
C ARG A 273 -0.15 30.38 -3.26
N GLN A 274 0.81 30.69 -4.13
CA GLN A 274 2.22 30.87 -3.75
C GLN A 274 2.39 32.09 -2.85
#